data_6409a5c6c8061cc78ff1601535805ce3
#
_entry.id   6409a5c6c8061cc78ff1601535805ce3
#
_cell.length_a   1.000
_cell.length_b   1.000
_cell.length_c   1.000
_cell.angle_alpha   90.00
_cell.angle_beta   90.00
_cell.angle_gamma   90.00
#
_symmetry.space_group_name_H-M   'P 1'
#
loop_
_entity.id
_entity.type
_entity.pdbx_description
1 polymer ?
#
loop_
_entity_poly.entity_id
_entity_poly.type
_entity_poly.pdbx_seq_one_letter_code
_entity_poly.pdbx_strand_id
1 'polypeptide(L)'
;MKSIVNKPWGSFEIIDEGEKYKVKKIIVHPGGKLSLQSHEHRSEHWLIASGFAEIIIGEKIHNLKENDNIFIPKGSKHRLTNIGSENLIVIEMWFGDKLDENDIKRYEDIYNRN
;
A
#
# COMPACT_ATOMS: atom_id res chain seq x y z
N MET A 1 -3.14 7.32 20.99
CA MET A 1 -3.86 6.06 20.71
C MET A 1 -3.89 5.78 19.22
N LYS A 2 -3.52 4.59 18.83
CA LYS A 2 -3.53 4.19 17.42
C LYS A 2 -4.92 3.76 17.01
N SER A 3 -5.35 4.18 15.83
CA SER A 3 -6.63 3.81 15.25
C SER A 3 -6.41 2.88 14.07
N ILE A 4 -7.09 1.75 14.08
CA ILE A 4 -7.06 0.79 12.98
C ILE A 4 -8.24 1.09 12.05
N VAL A 5 -7.96 1.22 10.76
CA VAL A 5 -8.97 1.43 9.73
C VAL A 5 -9.15 0.12 8.97
N ASN A 6 -10.35 -0.42 9.02
CA ASN A 6 -10.67 -1.67 8.33
C ASN A 6 -11.05 -1.41 6.87
N LYS A 7 -10.58 -2.26 6.00
CA LYS A 7 -10.82 -2.22 4.55
C LYS A 7 -11.24 -3.61 4.08
N PRO A 8 -11.86 -3.75 2.90
CA PRO A 8 -12.26 -5.07 2.40
C PRO A 8 -11.11 -6.07 2.28
N TRP A 9 -9.89 -5.60 2.06
CA TRP A 9 -8.71 -6.43 1.88
C TRP A 9 -7.91 -6.65 3.17
N GLY A 10 -8.22 -5.97 4.26
CA GLY A 10 -7.48 -6.06 5.51
C GLY A 10 -7.64 -4.80 6.36
N SER A 11 -6.53 -4.22 6.76
CA SER A 11 -6.56 -3.02 7.60
C SER A 11 -5.28 -2.22 7.48
N PHE A 12 -5.32 -0.97 7.97
CA PHE A 12 -4.10 -0.19 8.16
C PHE A 12 -4.19 0.63 9.43
N GLU A 13 -3.02 1.03 9.93
CA GLU A 13 -2.95 2.01 11.00
C GLU A 13 -1.79 2.97 10.73
N ILE A 14 -1.96 4.23 11.14
CA ILE A 14 -0.92 5.24 11.04
C ILE A 14 -0.03 5.07 12.25
N ILE A 15 1.27 4.80 12.01
CA ILE A 15 2.24 4.59 13.08
C ILE A 15 2.89 5.90 13.49
N ASP A 16 3.20 6.74 12.51
CA ASP A 16 3.84 8.03 12.75
C ASP A 16 3.55 8.95 11.58
N GLU A 17 3.57 10.25 11.84
CA GLU A 17 3.40 11.23 10.79
C GLU A 17 4.05 12.55 11.15
N GLY A 18 4.56 13.22 10.14
CA GLY A 18 5.17 14.53 10.27
C GLY A 18 4.69 15.43 9.16
N GLU A 19 5.39 16.54 8.95
CA GLU A 19 5.00 17.55 7.97
C GLU A 19 5.05 17.01 6.54
N LYS A 20 6.07 16.21 6.22
CA LYS A 20 6.31 15.70 4.86
C LYS A 20 6.28 14.19 4.75
N TYR A 21 5.93 13.48 5.81
CA TYR A 21 5.90 12.03 5.76
C TYR A 21 4.76 11.46 6.60
N LYS A 22 4.37 10.23 6.25
CA LYS A 22 3.41 9.45 7.02
C LYS A 22 3.84 7.99 6.92
N VAL A 23 3.84 7.28 8.05
CA VAL A 23 4.20 5.86 8.11
C VAL A 23 2.98 5.06 8.49
N LYS A 24 2.68 4.03 7.71
CA LYS A 24 1.55 3.13 7.94
C LYS A 24 1.99 1.69 8.05
N LYS A 25 1.29 0.94 8.88
CA LYS A 25 1.34 -0.51 8.89
C LYS A 25 0.10 -1.03 8.18
N ILE A 26 0.31 -1.79 7.11
CA ILE A 26 -0.76 -2.37 6.29
C ILE A 26 -0.79 -3.87 6.55
N ILE A 27 -1.98 -4.42 6.81
CA ILE A 27 -2.18 -5.87 6.92
C ILE A 27 -3.14 -6.27 5.81
N VAL A 28 -2.72 -7.21 4.96
CA VAL A 28 -3.54 -7.71 3.85
C VAL A 28 -3.84 -9.18 4.09
N HIS A 29 -5.12 -9.54 4.13
CA HIS A 29 -5.53 -10.93 4.31
C HIS A 29 -5.12 -11.78 3.11
N PRO A 30 -4.96 -13.11 3.26
CA PRO A 30 -4.70 -13.99 2.11
C PRO A 30 -5.73 -13.76 1.01
N GLY A 31 -5.26 -13.59 -0.22
CA GLY A 31 -6.12 -13.26 -1.34
C GLY A 31 -6.57 -11.80 -1.43
N GLY A 32 -6.24 -10.99 -0.43
CA GLY A 32 -6.57 -9.57 -0.46
C GLY A 32 -5.81 -8.86 -1.56
N LYS A 33 -6.49 -7.92 -2.21
CA LYS A 33 -5.97 -7.21 -3.38
C LYS A 33 -6.42 -5.77 -3.34
N LEU A 34 -5.48 -4.85 -3.18
CA LEU A 34 -5.80 -3.44 -3.19
C LEU A 34 -6.17 -3.01 -4.61
N SER A 35 -6.79 -1.85 -4.74
CA SER A 35 -7.13 -1.32 -6.06
C SER A 35 -5.88 -1.01 -6.86
N LEU A 36 -6.00 -1.03 -8.19
CA LEU A 36 -4.98 -0.43 -9.04
C LEU A 36 -5.20 1.07 -8.94
N GLN A 37 -4.20 1.79 -8.43
CA GLN A 37 -4.37 3.17 -8.00
C GLN A 37 -3.14 4.03 -8.28
N SER A 38 -3.32 5.34 -8.24
CA SER A 38 -2.21 6.28 -8.31
C SER A 38 -2.46 7.46 -7.36
N HIS A 39 -1.40 8.19 -7.02
CA HIS A 39 -1.44 9.35 -6.13
C HIS A 39 -0.67 10.50 -6.78
N GLU A 40 -1.25 11.69 -6.74
CA GLU A 40 -0.65 12.87 -7.40
C GLU A 40 0.40 13.59 -6.56
N HIS A 41 0.27 13.50 -5.23
CA HIS A 41 1.03 14.37 -4.33
C HIS A 41 2.05 13.66 -3.46
N ARG A 42 2.22 12.34 -3.64
CA ARG A 42 3.19 11.59 -2.82
C ARG A 42 3.85 10.45 -3.58
N SER A 43 5.06 10.12 -3.14
CA SER A 43 5.71 8.86 -3.46
C SER A 43 5.63 7.96 -2.23
N GLU A 44 5.93 6.67 -2.40
CA GLU A 44 5.85 5.71 -1.30
C GLU A 44 7.04 4.77 -1.32
N HIS A 45 7.48 4.36 -0.12
CA HIS A 45 8.43 3.28 0.07
C HIS A 45 7.73 2.18 0.83
N TRP A 46 7.79 0.96 0.34
CA TRP A 46 7.15 -0.19 0.97
C TRP A 46 8.20 -1.20 1.39
N LEU A 47 8.13 -1.62 2.65
CA LEU A 47 8.97 -2.68 3.20
C LEU A 47 8.07 -3.85 3.55
N ILE A 48 8.39 -5.04 3.04
CA ILE A 48 7.65 -6.25 3.38
C ILE A 48 8.16 -6.75 4.73
N ALA A 49 7.33 -6.64 5.75
CA ALA A 49 7.69 -7.08 7.10
C ALA A 49 7.40 -8.57 7.30
N SER A 50 6.38 -9.11 6.63
CA SER A 50 6.02 -10.52 6.74
C SER A 50 5.14 -10.93 5.57
N GLY A 51 5.37 -12.10 5.01
CA GLY A 51 4.53 -12.66 3.95
C GLY A 51 5.10 -12.49 2.55
N PHE A 52 4.24 -12.69 1.56
CA PHE A 52 4.60 -12.67 0.14
C PHE A 52 3.67 -11.72 -0.61
N ALA A 53 4.25 -10.82 -1.38
CA ALA A 53 3.52 -9.78 -2.07
C ALA A 53 3.78 -9.83 -3.57
N GLU A 54 2.72 -9.59 -4.35
CA GLU A 54 2.86 -9.21 -5.74
C GLU A 54 2.57 -7.72 -5.83
N ILE A 55 3.51 -6.97 -6.39
CA ILE A 55 3.35 -5.53 -6.53
C ILE A 55 3.47 -5.19 -8.01
N ILE A 56 2.45 -4.56 -8.54
CA ILE A 56 2.45 -4.07 -9.93
C ILE A 56 2.74 -2.59 -9.88
N ILE A 57 3.73 -2.15 -10.65
CA ILE A 57 4.05 -0.73 -10.85
C ILE A 57 4.10 -0.49 -12.34
N GLY A 58 3.16 0.32 -12.84
CA GLY A 58 2.99 0.49 -14.27
C GLY A 58 2.64 -0.85 -14.91
N GLU A 59 3.51 -1.37 -15.76
CA GLU A 59 3.33 -2.68 -16.42
C GLU A 59 4.24 -3.76 -15.83
N LYS A 60 5.06 -3.42 -14.85
CA LYS A 60 6.01 -4.36 -14.26
C LYS A 60 5.45 -5.05 -13.04
N ILE A 61 5.69 -6.36 -12.94
CA ILE A 61 5.28 -7.18 -11.82
C ILE A 61 6.51 -7.49 -10.98
N HIS A 62 6.41 -7.24 -9.67
CA HIS A 62 7.46 -7.51 -8.70
C HIS A 62 6.92 -8.49 -7.67
N ASN A 63 7.64 -9.59 -7.44
CA ASN A 63 7.29 -10.53 -6.38
C ASN A 63 8.28 -10.33 -5.24
N LEU A 64 7.77 -9.91 -4.10
CA LEU A 64 8.59 -9.56 -2.94
C LEU A 64 8.23 -10.43 -1.74
N LYS A 65 9.20 -10.58 -0.86
CA LYS A 65 9.03 -11.33 0.38
C LYS A 65 9.64 -10.57 1.54
N GLU A 66 9.60 -11.15 2.69
CA GLU A 66 10.13 -10.59 3.93
C GLU A 66 11.50 -9.94 3.74
N ASN A 67 11.64 -8.74 4.22
CA ASN A 67 12.82 -7.88 4.15
C ASN A 67 13.07 -7.22 2.79
N ASP A 68 12.29 -7.52 1.76
CA ASP A 68 12.38 -6.79 0.49
C ASP A 68 11.68 -5.43 0.61
N ASN A 69 12.14 -4.48 -0.18
CA ASN A 69 11.52 -3.15 -0.24
C ASN A 69 11.41 -2.67 -1.68
N ILE A 70 10.53 -1.68 -1.91
CA ILE A 70 10.32 -1.14 -3.24
C ILE A 70 9.89 0.32 -3.13
N PHE A 71 10.31 1.13 -4.11
CA PHE A 71 9.93 2.53 -4.22
C PHE A 71 8.81 2.67 -5.27
N ILE A 72 7.75 3.37 -4.89
CA ILE A 72 6.62 3.68 -5.77
C ILE A 72 6.71 5.17 -6.13
N PRO A 73 7.06 5.53 -7.36
CA PRO A 73 7.16 6.93 -7.77
C PRO A 73 5.78 7.62 -7.74
N LYS A 74 5.79 8.90 -7.45
CA LYS A 74 4.60 9.74 -7.52
C LYS A 74 3.97 9.63 -8.91
N GLY A 75 2.66 9.47 -8.97
CA GLY A 75 1.91 9.39 -10.22
C GLY A 75 1.86 8.04 -10.89
N SER A 76 2.67 7.07 -10.46
CA SER A 76 2.64 5.76 -11.11
C SER A 76 1.45 4.92 -10.63
N LYS A 77 0.88 4.14 -11.55
CA LYS A 77 -0.16 3.18 -11.21
C LYS A 77 0.48 2.00 -10.50
N HIS A 78 -0.13 1.58 -9.40
CA HIS A 78 0.40 0.46 -8.62
C HIS A 78 -0.70 -0.31 -7.91
N ARG A 79 -0.39 -1.56 -7.56
CA ARG A 79 -1.32 -2.46 -6.87
C ARG A 79 -0.55 -3.45 -6.01
N LEU A 80 -1.06 -3.69 -4.80
CA LEU A 80 -0.53 -4.66 -3.86
C LEU A 80 -1.49 -5.82 -3.75
N THR A 81 -0.99 -7.04 -3.87
CA THR A 81 -1.77 -8.27 -3.69
C THR A 81 -1.03 -9.22 -2.75
N ASN A 82 -1.76 -9.80 -1.81
CA ASN A 82 -1.23 -10.87 -0.98
C ASN A 82 -1.35 -12.19 -1.73
N ILE A 83 -0.22 -12.76 -2.12
CA ILE A 83 -0.17 -14.04 -2.86
C ILE A 83 0.22 -15.21 -1.96
N GLY A 84 0.36 -14.97 -0.66
CA GLY A 84 0.70 -16.02 0.32
C GLY A 84 -0.53 -16.61 1.00
N SER A 85 -0.28 -17.54 1.91
CA SER A 85 -1.33 -18.22 2.66
C SER A 85 -1.61 -17.60 4.02
N GLU A 86 -0.82 -16.61 4.41
CA GLU A 86 -0.96 -15.92 5.69
C GLU A 86 -1.06 -14.41 5.46
N ASN A 87 -1.32 -13.66 6.52
CA ASN A 87 -1.39 -12.20 6.42
C ASN A 87 -0.09 -11.63 5.91
N LEU A 88 -0.20 -10.68 4.99
CA LEU A 88 0.92 -9.90 4.49
C LEU A 88 0.99 -8.62 5.32
N ILE A 89 2.17 -8.30 5.83
CA ILE A 89 2.39 -7.07 6.60
C ILE A 89 3.38 -6.20 5.84
N VAL A 90 2.95 -4.99 5.51
CA VAL A 90 3.76 -4.02 4.78
C VAL A 90 3.86 -2.74 5.60
N ILE A 91 5.08 -2.22 5.72
CA ILE A 91 5.32 -0.91 6.31
C ILE A 91 5.47 0.05 5.15
N GLU A 92 4.55 1.02 5.05
CA GLU A 92 4.56 2.04 4.00
C GLU A 92 5.02 3.37 4.57
N MET A 93 5.91 4.03 3.86
CA MET A 93 6.24 5.42 4.13
C MET A 93 5.79 6.26 2.95
N TRP A 94 4.91 7.23 3.22
CA TRP A 94 4.50 8.24 2.26
C TRP A 94 5.43 9.44 2.38
N PHE A 95 5.79 10.04 1.28
CA PHE A 95 6.60 11.25 1.29
C PHE A 95 6.06 12.26 0.29
N GLY A 96 5.84 13.49 0.73
CA GLY A 96 5.32 14.56 -0.12
C GLY A 96 4.87 15.77 0.66
N ASP A 97 4.40 16.78 -0.06
CA ASP A 97 3.94 18.04 0.53
C ASP A 97 2.48 18.01 0.94
N LYS A 98 1.71 17.07 0.39
CA LYS A 98 0.28 16.96 0.67
C LYS A 98 -0.06 15.48 0.86
N LEU A 99 -0.27 15.08 2.11
CA LEU A 99 -0.47 13.68 2.48
C LEU A 99 -1.91 13.42 2.89
N ASP A 100 -2.80 13.42 1.90
CA ASP A 100 -4.23 13.26 2.08
C ASP A 100 -4.65 11.85 1.66
N GLU A 101 -5.46 11.17 2.50
CA GLU A 101 -6.00 9.84 2.18
C GLU A 101 -6.90 9.89 0.94
N ASN A 102 -7.47 11.05 0.62
CA ASN A 102 -8.33 11.22 -0.56
C ASN A 102 -7.53 11.47 -1.85
N ASP A 103 -6.22 11.59 -1.76
CA ASP A 103 -5.34 11.68 -2.92
C ASP A 103 -5.17 10.29 -3.53
N ILE A 104 -6.22 9.78 -4.15
CA ILE A 104 -6.23 8.46 -4.76
C ILE A 104 -7.13 8.48 -6.00
N LYS A 105 -6.60 7.91 -7.08
CA LYS A 105 -7.40 7.60 -8.26
C LYS A 105 -7.38 6.09 -8.42
N ARG A 106 -8.56 5.48 -8.42
CA ARG A 106 -8.70 4.04 -8.59
C ARG A 106 -9.05 3.72 -10.04
N TYR A 107 -8.35 2.76 -10.63
CA TYR A 107 -8.55 2.30 -12.01
C TYR A 107 -9.27 0.97 -12.05
N GLU A 108 -8.96 0.08 -11.11
CA GLU A 108 -9.60 -1.23 -10.95
C GLU A 108 -9.71 -1.54 -9.46
N ASP A 109 -10.86 -2.04 -9.04
CA ASP A 109 -11.08 -2.42 -7.65
C ASP A 109 -12.05 -3.59 -7.59
N ILE A 110 -11.57 -4.75 -7.14
CA ILE A 110 -12.39 -5.96 -7.04
C ILE A 110 -13.51 -5.83 -6.00
N TYR A 111 -13.45 -4.83 -5.14
CA TYR A 111 -14.46 -4.57 -4.10
C TYR A 111 -15.46 -3.48 -4.52
N ASN A 112 -15.39 -3.01 -5.77
CA ASN A 112 -16.32 -2.03 -6.35
C ASN A 112 -16.42 -0.70 -5.60
N ARG A 113 -15.28 -0.15 -5.19
CA ARG A 113 -15.22 1.15 -4.50
C ARG A 113 -14.98 2.32 -5.44
N ASN A 114 -14.94 2.07 -6.73
CA ASN A 114 -14.67 3.12 -7.73
C ASN A 114 -15.79 4.15 -7.76
#